data_e07960a53e85c8f50ffbae27bba6133d
#
_entry.id   e07960a53e85c8f50ffbae27bba6133d
#
_cell.length_a   1.000
_cell.length_b   1.000
_cell.length_c   1.000
_cell.angle_alpha   90.00
_cell.angle_beta   90.00
_cell.angle_gamma   90.00
#
_symmetry.space_group_name_H-M   'P 1'
#
loop_
_entity.id
_entity.type
_entity.pdbx_description
1 polymer ?
#
loop_
_entity_poly.entity_id
_entity_poly.type
_entity_poly.pdbx_seq_one_letter_code
_entity_poly.pdbx_strand_id
1 'polypeptide(L)'
;MESIKDKVAIVGMGCTKFGENWGKSYDDMIIEAVYEAYEDAGIEPKDIQAYWIGSYWSGLPAPSMPLSTILKVGYKPVTHIENMCATASDALRNAAYAVASGACDIALAIGAEKLKDSGFSGLPTDEIAMGITSTAPNTFRSRNFTAPSHFAMMATSYFNKYGLSPEEGKRMLAKIMVKNHHNGSFSPKAHFQREITIEQVLNAPIIAWPLGLFDCCGVSDGAAAAILVRGDKARSFRKDPIFVKALQIAVGWQEGYMNPQHDWTMVKETYQAGLAAYAEAGIKNPRNEISMAEVHDCFSITEAVIYEDLQFTRRGGAREEVDAGTFELTGELPVNMDGGLKCFGHPIGATGLRMMYEIYKQIQGKAGPRQVKHPKLGLTHNLGGTPGGATVSVSIVGP
;
A
#
# COMPACT_ATOMS: atom_id res chain seq x y z
N MET A 1 -8.21 3.44 25.52
CA MET A 1 -7.65 2.14 25.08
C MET A 1 -6.14 2.23 25.18
N GLU A 2 -5.48 1.17 25.63
CA GLU A 2 -4.03 1.14 25.58
C GLU A 2 -3.53 1.09 24.14
N SER A 3 -2.50 1.91 23.81
CA SER A 3 -1.88 1.92 22.48
C SER A 3 -1.18 0.59 22.16
N ILE A 4 -1.12 0.22 20.89
CA ILE A 4 -0.31 -0.91 20.40
C ILE A 4 1.17 -0.57 20.34
N LYS A 5 1.53 0.71 20.50
CA LYS A 5 2.89 1.21 20.38
C LYS A 5 3.88 0.35 21.15
N ASP A 6 4.88 -0.17 20.43
CA ASP A 6 5.98 -1.01 20.95
C ASP A 6 5.59 -2.36 21.58
N LYS A 7 4.29 -2.72 21.57
CA LYS A 7 3.83 -4.03 22.05
C LYS A 7 4.11 -5.19 21.10
N VAL A 8 4.31 -4.88 19.82
CA VAL A 8 4.55 -5.85 18.75
C VAL A 8 5.72 -5.41 17.90
N ALA A 9 6.50 -6.35 17.41
CA ALA A 9 7.56 -6.11 16.46
C ALA A 9 7.49 -7.07 15.27
N ILE A 10 7.94 -6.61 14.11
CA ILE A 10 8.17 -7.41 12.92
C ILE A 10 9.60 -7.92 13.00
N VAL A 11 9.76 -9.24 12.91
CA VAL A 11 11.06 -9.90 13.02
C VAL A 11 11.50 -10.60 11.73
N GLY A 12 10.64 -10.75 10.76
CA GLY A 12 10.97 -11.29 9.44
C GLY A 12 9.96 -10.88 8.41
N MET A 13 10.45 -10.62 7.20
CA MET A 13 9.59 -10.30 6.06
C MET A 13 10.08 -10.98 4.79
N GLY A 14 9.12 -11.29 3.91
CA GLY A 14 9.38 -11.80 2.57
C GLY A 14 8.47 -11.16 1.55
N CYS A 15 8.93 -11.08 0.31
CA CYS A 15 8.18 -10.49 -0.80
C CYS A 15 8.63 -11.11 -2.11
N THR A 16 7.71 -11.56 -2.94
CA THR A 16 8.04 -12.03 -4.29
C THR A 16 8.46 -10.88 -5.21
N LYS A 17 9.05 -11.18 -6.34
CA LYS A 17 9.11 -10.22 -7.44
C LYS A 17 7.68 -10.03 -7.96
N PHE A 18 7.19 -8.77 -7.98
CA PHE A 18 5.89 -8.45 -8.56
C PHE A 18 5.99 -8.35 -10.09
N GLY A 19 4.90 -8.67 -10.77
CA GLY A 19 4.88 -8.61 -12.22
C GLY A 19 3.80 -9.48 -12.84
N GLU A 20 3.95 -9.79 -14.11
CA GLU A 20 3.14 -10.76 -14.83
C GLU A 20 3.72 -12.16 -14.61
N ASN A 21 3.35 -12.80 -13.52
CA ASN A 21 3.93 -14.07 -13.07
C ASN A 21 3.25 -15.30 -13.73
N TRP A 22 3.25 -15.38 -15.06
CA TRP A 22 2.60 -16.46 -15.83
C TRP A 22 3.09 -17.87 -15.46
N GLY A 23 4.34 -18.00 -15.04
CA GLY A 23 4.96 -19.28 -14.67
C GLY A 23 4.79 -19.68 -13.20
N LYS A 24 4.07 -18.88 -12.39
CA LYS A 24 3.85 -19.14 -10.97
C LYS A 24 2.37 -19.18 -10.65
N SER A 25 1.95 -20.15 -9.87
CA SER A 25 0.61 -20.18 -9.29
C SER A 25 0.49 -19.20 -8.11
N TYR A 26 -0.73 -18.99 -7.65
CA TYR A 26 -1.01 -18.28 -6.41
C TYR A 26 -0.27 -18.92 -5.22
N ASP A 27 -0.26 -20.26 -5.18
CA ASP A 27 0.38 -21.04 -4.14
C ASP A 27 1.91 -20.87 -4.14
N ASP A 28 2.55 -20.90 -5.30
CA ASP A 28 3.99 -20.70 -5.45
C ASP A 28 4.44 -19.34 -4.90
N MET A 29 3.65 -18.29 -5.16
CA MET A 29 3.97 -16.95 -4.68
C MET A 29 3.84 -16.85 -3.16
N ILE A 30 2.82 -17.47 -2.56
CA ILE A 30 2.67 -17.52 -1.10
C ILE A 30 3.85 -18.26 -0.48
N ILE A 31 4.21 -19.42 -1.01
CA ILE A 31 5.34 -20.22 -0.52
C ILE A 31 6.62 -19.38 -0.56
N GLU A 32 6.93 -18.75 -1.70
CA GLU A 32 8.13 -17.93 -1.88
C GLU A 32 8.21 -16.81 -0.83
N ALA A 33 7.14 -16.04 -0.67
CA ALA A 33 7.12 -14.92 0.28
C ALA A 33 7.21 -15.38 1.74
N VAL A 34 6.50 -16.45 2.09
CA VAL A 34 6.46 -16.97 3.47
C VAL A 34 7.80 -17.59 3.86
N TYR A 35 8.43 -18.35 2.98
CA TYR A 35 9.72 -18.97 3.28
C TYR A 35 10.85 -17.92 3.36
N GLU A 36 10.82 -16.87 2.52
CA GLU A 36 11.76 -15.74 2.70
C GLU A 36 11.56 -15.09 4.09
N ALA A 37 10.32 -14.95 4.56
CA ALA A 37 10.05 -14.40 5.89
C ALA A 37 10.55 -15.32 7.02
N TYR A 38 10.41 -16.64 6.90
CA TYR A 38 10.97 -17.60 7.86
C TYR A 38 12.51 -17.52 7.91
N GLU A 39 13.15 -17.49 6.76
CA GLU A 39 14.62 -17.35 6.66
C GLU A 39 15.11 -16.03 7.27
N ASP A 40 14.43 -14.91 6.97
CA ASP A 40 14.80 -13.60 7.52
C ASP A 40 14.61 -13.53 9.05
N ALA A 41 13.60 -14.20 9.58
CA ALA A 41 13.33 -14.28 11.02
C ALA A 41 14.20 -15.33 11.75
N GLY A 42 14.72 -16.32 11.04
CA GLY A 42 15.42 -17.46 11.63
C GLY A 42 14.50 -18.38 12.44
N ILE A 43 13.24 -18.56 12.01
CA ILE A 43 12.26 -19.41 12.69
C ILE A 43 11.75 -20.53 11.79
N GLU A 44 11.16 -21.55 12.41
CA GLU A 44 10.59 -22.70 11.72
C GLU A 44 9.06 -22.55 11.53
N PRO A 45 8.45 -23.12 10.48
CA PRO A 45 7.01 -23.08 10.27
C PRO A 45 6.17 -23.53 11.48
N LYS A 46 6.69 -24.49 12.27
CA LYS A 46 6.05 -25.00 13.48
C LYS A 46 5.87 -23.97 14.58
N ASP A 47 6.71 -22.92 14.59
CA ASP A 47 6.73 -21.88 15.63
C ASP A 47 5.58 -20.88 15.45
N ILE A 48 5.03 -20.74 14.24
CA ILE A 48 3.87 -19.88 13.98
C ILE A 48 2.62 -20.47 14.66
N GLN A 49 1.92 -19.64 15.41
CA GLN A 49 0.74 -20.06 16.17
C GLN A 49 -0.57 -19.70 15.47
N ALA A 50 -0.61 -18.63 14.70
CA ALA A 50 -1.80 -18.19 13.96
C ALA A 50 -1.43 -17.43 12.67
N TYR A 51 -2.34 -17.45 11.71
CA TYR A 51 -2.14 -16.92 10.36
C TYR A 51 -3.25 -15.96 9.97
N TRP A 52 -2.90 -14.86 9.30
CA TRP A 52 -3.83 -13.95 8.64
C TRP A 52 -3.46 -13.85 7.17
N ILE A 53 -4.40 -14.18 6.29
CA ILE A 53 -4.24 -14.11 4.84
C ILE A 53 -5.13 -13.01 4.27
N GLY A 54 -4.53 -12.06 3.54
CA GLY A 54 -5.22 -11.04 2.79
C GLY A 54 -5.24 -11.37 1.30
N SER A 55 -6.43 -11.40 0.72
CA SER A 55 -6.65 -11.55 -0.71
C SER A 55 -7.99 -10.93 -1.08
N TYR A 56 -8.07 -10.28 -2.24
CA TYR A 56 -9.28 -9.64 -2.71
C TYR A 56 -10.02 -10.51 -3.74
N TRP A 57 -9.33 -10.93 -4.80
CA TRP A 57 -9.91 -11.75 -5.87
C TRP A 57 -9.47 -13.21 -5.83
N SER A 58 -8.24 -13.44 -5.43
CA SER A 58 -7.62 -14.75 -5.49
C SER A 58 -7.94 -15.58 -4.27
N GLY A 59 -8.03 -16.89 -4.45
CA GLY A 59 -8.28 -17.82 -3.34
C GLY A 59 -9.74 -17.94 -2.90
N LEU A 60 -10.69 -17.31 -3.58
CA LEU A 60 -12.11 -17.49 -3.32
C LEU A 60 -12.60 -18.88 -3.80
N PRO A 61 -13.59 -19.49 -3.12
CA PRO A 61 -14.44 -18.96 -2.05
C PRO A 61 -13.96 -19.22 -0.61
N ALA A 62 -12.85 -19.90 -0.39
CA ALA A 62 -12.41 -20.27 0.96
C ALA A 62 -10.89 -20.17 1.15
N PRO A 63 -10.31 -18.96 1.15
CA PRO A 63 -8.84 -18.76 1.14
C PRO A 63 -8.12 -19.27 2.40
N SER A 64 -8.80 -19.45 3.53
CA SER A 64 -8.18 -20.01 4.74
C SER A 64 -7.86 -21.51 4.62
N MET A 65 -8.73 -22.30 4.01
CA MET A 65 -8.46 -23.72 3.75
C MET A 65 -7.31 -23.94 2.76
N PRO A 66 -7.29 -23.25 1.60
CA PRO A 66 -6.15 -23.30 0.70
C PRO A 66 -4.83 -22.98 1.40
N LEU A 67 -4.77 -21.93 2.25
CA LEU A 67 -3.55 -21.61 2.95
C LEU A 67 -3.02 -22.75 3.80
N SER A 68 -3.89 -23.47 4.52
CA SER A 68 -3.47 -24.62 5.33
C SER A 68 -2.89 -25.75 4.47
N THR A 69 -3.41 -25.93 3.26
CA THR A 69 -2.89 -26.91 2.29
C THR A 69 -1.55 -26.45 1.69
N ILE A 70 -1.47 -25.19 1.27
CA ILE A 70 -0.27 -24.58 0.65
C ILE A 70 0.94 -24.66 1.59
N LEU A 71 0.77 -24.23 2.84
CA LEU A 71 1.84 -24.18 3.83
C LEU A 71 1.93 -25.44 4.69
N LYS A 72 1.05 -26.44 4.46
CA LYS A 72 0.97 -27.69 5.25
C LYS A 72 0.82 -27.43 6.75
N VAL A 73 0.07 -26.39 7.11
CA VAL A 73 -0.16 -26.02 8.50
C VAL A 73 -1.42 -26.74 9.01
N GLY A 74 -1.24 -27.73 9.88
CA GLY A 74 -2.34 -28.48 10.47
C GLY A 74 -2.84 -27.87 11.77
N TYR A 75 -4.18 -27.74 11.90
CA TYR A 75 -4.85 -27.38 13.15
C TYR A 75 -4.44 -26.02 13.76
N LYS A 76 -4.00 -25.07 12.93
CA LYS A 76 -3.69 -23.71 13.32
C LYS A 76 -4.82 -22.77 12.90
N PRO A 77 -5.11 -21.70 13.67
CA PRO A 77 -6.05 -20.68 13.25
C PRO A 77 -5.58 -19.97 11.97
N VAL A 78 -6.46 -19.85 10.99
CA VAL A 78 -6.25 -19.07 9.78
C VAL A 78 -7.44 -18.14 9.60
N THR A 79 -7.19 -16.85 9.53
CA THR A 79 -8.21 -15.81 9.32
C THR A 79 -8.00 -15.16 7.95
N HIS A 80 -9.07 -15.08 7.16
CA HIS A 80 -9.07 -14.30 5.91
C HIS A 80 -9.51 -12.87 6.18
N ILE A 81 -8.79 -11.91 5.57
CA ILE A 81 -9.06 -10.48 5.65
C ILE A 81 -9.26 -9.93 4.24
N GLU A 82 -10.22 -9.04 4.11
CA GLU A 82 -10.46 -8.29 2.88
C GLU A 82 -10.84 -6.83 3.23
N ASN A 83 -10.17 -5.87 2.61
CA ASN A 83 -10.44 -4.43 2.66
C ASN A 83 -9.88 -3.77 1.38
N MET A 84 -10.19 -4.34 0.23
CA MET A 84 -9.69 -3.89 -1.07
C MET A 84 -8.15 -3.73 -1.05
N CYS A 85 -7.61 -2.62 -1.53
CA CYS A 85 -6.16 -2.41 -1.57
C CYS A 85 -5.52 -2.21 -0.18
N ALA A 86 -6.30 -2.02 0.89
CA ALA A 86 -5.84 -2.00 2.26
C ALA A 86 -5.76 -3.40 2.92
N THR A 87 -6.11 -4.45 2.19
CA THR A 87 -6.24 -5.84 2.67
C THR A 87 -5.00 -6.34 3.41
N ALA A 88 -3.82 -6.23 2.82
CA ALA A 88 -2.60 -6.74 3.46
C ALA A 88 -2.20 -5.93 4.71
N SER A 89 -2.44 -4.62 4.70
CA SER A 89 -2.22 -3.78 5.88
C SER A 89 -3.17 -4.14 7.02
N ASP A 90 -4.41 -4.49 6.71
CA ASP A 90 -5.37 -4.93 7.73
C ASP A 90 -5.09 -6.36 8.21
N ALA A 91 -4.57 -7.24 7.37
CA ALA A 91 -4.06 -8.54 7.81
C ALA A 91 -2.91 -8.38 8.81
N LEU A 92 -1.96 -7.49 8.54
CA LEU A 92 -0.87 -7.13 9.46
C LEU A 92 -1.43 -6.56 10.78
N ARG A 93 -2.40 -5.64 10.70
CA ARG A 93 -3.03 -5.01 11.86
C ARG A 93 -3.73 -6.03 12.76
N ASN A 94 -4.53 -6.93 12.19
CA ASN A 94 -5.24 -7.96 12.95
C ASN A 94 -4.26 -8.97 13.59
N ALA A 95 -3.23 -9.41 12.87
CA ALA A 95 -2.17 -10.25 13.42
C ALA A 95 -1.45 -9.55 14.58
N ALA A 96 -1.14 -8.25 14.45
CA ALA A 96 -0.51 -7.47 15.50
C ALA A 96 -1.40 -7.34 16.74
N TYR A 97 -2.70 -7.13 16.59
CA TYR A 97 -3.63 -7.08 17.72
C TYR A 97 -3.76 -8.43 18.44
N ALA A 98 -3.74 -9.54 17.70
CA ALA A 98 -3.73 -10.87 18.31
C ALA A 98 -2.46 -11.11 19.14
N VAL A 99 -1.29 -10.69 18.64
CA VAL A 99 -0.03 -10.77 19.40
C VAL A 99 -0.05 -9.83 20.60
N ALA A 100 -0.49 -8.57 20.43
CA ALA A 100 -0.56 -7.58 21.52
C ALA A 100 -1.53 -7.98 22.64
N SER A 101 -2.62 -8.68 22.31
CA SER A 101 -3.60 -9.19 23.29
C SER A 101 -3.13 -10.46 24.01
N GLY A 102 -2.05 -11.09 23.55
CA GLY A 102 -1.58 -12.37 24.09
C GLY A 102 -2.35 -13.59 23.56
N ALA A 103 -3.19 -13.46 22.56
CA ALA A 103 -3.88 -14.59 21.92
C ALA A 103 -2.89 -15.54 21.23
N CYS A 104 -1.74 -15.01 20.76
CA CYS A 104 -0.60 -15.77 20.29
C CYS A 104 0.69 -14.98 20.52
N ASP A 105 1.83 -15.66 20.62
CA ASP A 105 3.15 -15.01 20.76
C ASP A 105 3.80 -14.73 19.41
N ILE A 106 3.53 -15.58 18.39
CA ILE A 106 4.10 -15.51 17.05
C ILE A 106 3.00 -15.67 16.01
N ALA A 107 2.82 -14.66 15.19
CA ALA A 107 1.82 -14.59 14.13
C ALA A 107 2.46 -14.38 12.76
N LEU A 108 1.81 -14.86 11.71
CA LEU A 108 2.17 -14.62 10.32
C LEU A 108 1.03 -13.90 9.59
N ALA A 109 1.33 -12.71 9.07
CA ALA A 109 0.46 -12.00 8.14
C ALA A 109 0.95 -12.22 6.71
N ILE A 110 0.03 -12.53 5.79
CA ILE A 110 0.30 -12.81 4.38
C ILE A 110 -0.65 -11.96 3.55
N GLY A 111 -0.15 -11.44 2.43
CA GLY A 111 -0.97 -10.82 1.40
C GLY A 111 -0.60 -11.39 0.05
N ALA A 112 -1.57 -11.80 -0.76
CA ALA A 112 -1.31 -12.38 -2.06
C ALA A 112 -2.42 -12.06 -3.06
N GLU A 113 -2.03 -11.88 -4.33
CA GLU A 113 -2.99 -11.69 -5.42
C GLU A 113 -2.45 -12.23 -6.74
N LYS A 114 -3.30 -12.90 -7.50
CA LYS A 114 -3.00 -13.44 -8.83
C LYS A 114 -4.01 -12.89 -9.83
N LEU A 115 -3.79 -11.65 -10.28
CA LEU A 115 -4.74 -10.89 -11.09
C LEU A 115 -4.67 -11.23 -12.58
N LYS A 116 -3.47 -11.55 -13.09
CA LYS A 116 -3.26 -11.76 -14.52
C LYS A 116 -4.02 -12.96 -15.08
N ASP A 117 -4.30 -13.97 -14.28
CA ASP A 117 -5.10 -15.13 -14.69
C ASP A 117 -6.58 -14.77 -14.95
N SER A 118 -7.06 -13.64 -14.42
CA SER A 118 -8.42 -13.13 -14.68
C SER A 118 -8.58 -12.42 -16.02
N GLY A 119 -7.56 -12.40 -16.86
CA GLY A 119 -7.56 -11.80 -18.18
C GLY A 119 -6.73 -10.52 -18.28
N PHE A 120 -6.76 -9.91 -19.46
CA PHE A 120 -5.84 -8.82 -19.82
C PHE A 120 -5.97 -7.59 -18.92
N SER A 121 -7.20 -7.21 -18.55
CA SER A 121 -7.46 -6.08 -17.65
C SER A 121 -7.13 -6.37 -16.19
N GLY A 122 -7.04 -7.66 -15.81
CA GLY A 122 -6.72 -8.11 -14.45
C GLY A 122 -7.80 -7.87 -13.39
N LEU A 123 -8.76 -7.01 -13.67
CA LEU A 123 -9.89 -6.73 -12.77
C LEU A 123 -11.20 -6.96 -13.51
N PRO A 124 -12.14 -7.71 -12.92
CA PRO A 124 -13.48 -7.83 -13.47
C PRO A 124 -14.13 -6.45 -13.56
N THR A 125 -14.79 -6.18 -14.67
CA THR A 125 -15.42 -4.89 -14.93
C THR A 125 -16.93 -4.91 -14.73
N ASP A 126 -17.53 -6.10 -14.51
CA ASP A 126 -18.95 -6.20 -14.23
C ASP A 126 -19.24 -6.09 -12.73
N GLU A 127 -20.37 -5.49 -12.40
CA GLU A 127 -20.77 -5.20 -11.02
C GLU A 127 -21.00 -6.47 -10.20
N ILE A 128 -21.41 -7.57 -10.83
CA ILE A 128 -21.69 -8.84 -10.17
C ILE A 128 -20.39 -9.49 -9.75
N ALA A 129 -19.39 -9.51 -10.65
CA ALA A 129 -18.07 -10.06 -10.34
C ALA A 129 -17.33 -9.24 -9.28
N MET A 130 -17.60 -7.93 -9.18
CA MET A 130 -17.06 -7.08 -8.11
C MET A 130 -17.82 -7.22 -6.77
N GLY A 131 -18.84 -8.06 -6.69
CA GLY A 131 -19.64 -8.20 -5.47
C GLY A 131 -20.41 -6.92 -5.10
N ILE A 132 -20.48 -5.94 -5.99
CA ILE A 132 -21.17 -4.67 -5.74
C ILE A 132 -22.66 -4.85 -5.95
N THR A 133 -23.30 -5.47 -5.00
CA THR A 133 -24.78 -5.46 -4.88
C THR A 133 -25.18 -4.18 -4.17
N SER A 134 -25.13 -3.03 -4.84
CA SER A 134 -25.43 -1.81 -4.13
C SER A 134 -26.92 -1.49 -4.17
N THR A 135 -27.40 -1.15 -3.00
CA THR A 135 -28.68 -0.48 -2.76
C THR A 135 -28.55 1.05 -2.89
N ALA A 136 -27.38 1.59 -3.20
CA ALA A 136 -27.19 3.03 -3.39
C ALA A 136 -27.89 3.52 -4.65
N PRO A 137 -28.48 4.71 -4.64
CA PRO A 137 -29.12 5.30 -5.84
C PRO A 137 -28.14 5.35 -7.02
N ASN A 138 -28.54 4.81 -8.14
CA ASN A 138 -27.72 4.57 -9.35
C ASN A 138 -27.30 5.84 -10.12
N THR A 139 -27.12 6.97 -9.48
CA THR A 139 -26.89 8.24 -10.17
C THR A 139 -25.52 8.34 -10.85
N PHE A 140 -24.54 7.51 -10.48
CA PHE A 140 -23.17 7.56 -11.04
C PHE A 140 -22.65 6.23 -11.57
N ARG A 141 -23.49 5.22 -11.74
CA ARG A 141 -23.08 3.92 -12.24
C ARG A 141 -23.30 3.80 -13.74
N SER A 142 -22.27 4.00 -14.49
CA SER A 142 -22.24 3.53 -15.87
C SER A 142 -21.19 2.43 -15.97
N ARG A 143 -21.41 1.45 -16.86
CA ARG A 143 -20.41 0.40 -17.17
C ARG A 143 -19.05 0.97 -17.61
N ASN A 144 -19.02 2.22 -17.98
CA ASN A 144 -17.81 2.93 -18.41
C ASN A 144 -17.14 3.72 -17.27
N PHE A 145 -17.66 3.69 -16.05
CA PHE A 145 -17.11 4.41 -14.91
C PHE A 145 -16.11 3.52 -14.17
N THR A 146 -14.90 3.48 -14.70
CA THR A 146 -13.80 2.64 -14.22
C THR A 146 -12.96 3.34 -13.14
N ALA A 147 -12.06 2.62 -12.47
CA ALA A 147 -11.15 3.21 -11.48
C ALA A 147 -10.36 4.43 -12.03
N PRO A 148 -9.75 4.41 -13.23
CA PRO A 148 -9.12 5.59 -13.81
C PRO A 148 -10.03 6.82 -13.88
N SER A 149 -11.32 6.63 -14.16
CA SER A 149 -12.29 7.75 -14.27
C SER A 149 -12.52 8.43 -12.92
N HIS A 150 -12.59 7.70 -11.82
CA HIS A 150 -12.75 8.27 -10.47
C HIS A 150 -11.53 9.14 -10.08
N PHE A 151 -10.34 8.64 -10.36
CA PHE A 151 -9.12 9.38 -10.07
C PHE A 151 -8.87 10.53 -11.04
N ALA A 152 -9.37 10.44 -12.27
CA ALA A 152 -9.39 11.57 -13.22
C ALA A 152 -10.29 12.71 -12.73
N MET A 153 -11.44 12.41 -12.11
CA MET A 153 -12.26 13.42 -11.44
C MET A 153 -11.50 14.11 -10.30
N MET A 154 -10.78 13.36 -9.48
CA MET A 154 -9.90 13.93 -8.44
C MET A 154 -8.86 14.87 -9.06
N ALA A 155 -8.19 14.46 -10.15
CA ALA A 155 -7.18 15.27 -10.81
C ALA A 155 -7.75 16.57 -11.37
N THR A 156 -8.87 16.51 -12.08
CA THR A 156 -9.52 17.71 -12.63
C THR A 156 -10.04 18.64 -11.55
N SER A 157 -10.61 18.10 -10.47
CA SER A 157 -11.03 18.88 -9.32
C SER A 157 -9.86 19.57 -8.62
N TYR A 158 -8.74 18.86 -8.45
CA TYR A 158 -7.53 19.39 -7.87
C TYR A 158 -6.95 20.54 -8.71
N PHE A 159 -6.82 20.35 -10.03
CA PHE A 159 -6.32 21.40 -10.92
C PHE A 159 -7.21 22.64 -10.86
N ASN A 160 -8.52 22.47 -10.93
CA ASN A 160 -9.47 23.59 -10.86
C ASN A 160 -9.38 24.33 -9.52
N LYS A 161 -9.39 23.59 -8.39
CA LYS A 161 -9.39 24.19 -7.05
C LYS A 161 -8.14 25.04 -6.78
N TYR A 162 -6.99 24.53 -7.24
CA TYR A 162 -5.70 25.20 -6.98
C TYR A 162 -5.18 26.03 -8.15
N GLY A 163 -6.02 26.30 -9.16
CA GLY A 163 -5.72 27.20 -10.27
C GLY A 163 -4.59 26.71 -11.19
N LEU A 164 -4.41 25.40 -11.32
CA LEU A 164 -3.43 24.83 -12.23
C LEU A 164 -4.02 24.74 -13.63
N SER A 165 -3.28 25.21 -14.64
CA SER A 165 -3.63 24.86 -16.02
C SER A 165 -3.50 23.35 -16.25
N PRO A 166 -4.17 22.80 -17.27
CA PRO A 166 -4.01 21.38 -17.60
C PRO A 166 -2.56 20.96 -17.81
N GLU A 167 -1.76 21.82 -18.44
CA GLU A 167 -0.34 21.58 -18.69
C GLU A 167 0.48 21.57 -17.41
N GLU A 168 0.22 22.50 -16.49
CA GLU A 168 0.89 22.57 -15.19
C GLU A 168 0.55 21.37 -14.33
N GLY A 169 -0.74 21.00 -14.25
CA GLY A 169 -1.20 19.85 -13.53
C GLY A 169 -0.60 18.55 -14.07
N LYS A 170 -0.65 18.35 -15.39
CA LYS A 170 -0.03 17.18 -16.04
C LYS A 170 1.48 17.09 -15.81
N ARG A 171 2.17 18.22 -15.83
CA ARG A 171 3.62 18.27 -15.58
C ARG A 171 3.96 17.90 -14.15
N MET A 172 3.17 18.33 -13.15
CA MET A 172 3.30 17.90 -11.75
C MET A 172 3.15 16.37 -11.65
N LEU A 173 2.08 15.81 -12.24
CA LEU A 173 1.84 14.38 -12.23
C LEU A 173 2.97 13.60 -12.93
N ALA A 174 3.48 14.11 -14.05
CA ALA A 174 4.58 13.51 -14.77
C ALA A 174 5.86 13.44 -13.93
N LYS A 175 6.18 14.48 -13.16
CA LYS A 175 7.34 14.46 -12.25
C LYS A 175 7.24 13.38 -11.19
N ILE A 176 6.05 13.19 -10.60
CA ILE A 176 5.80 12.10 -9.64
C ILE A 176 6.09 10.74 -10.29
N MET A 177 5.57 10.50 -11.51
CA MET A 177 5.78 9.23 -12.20
C MET A 177 7.24 9.00 -12.62
N VAL A 178 7.94 10.06 -13.04
CA VAL A 178 9.37 9.97 -13.33
C VAL A 178 10.17 9.60 -12.07
N LYS A 179 9.87 10.23 -10.93
CA LYS A 179 10.45 9.87 -9.62
C LYS A 179 10.21 8.39 -9.30
N ASN A 180 8.97 7.91 -9.42
CA ASN A 180 8.65 6.53 -9.09
C ASN A 180 9.33 5.54 -10.05
N HIS A 181 9.44 5.87 -11.33
CA HIS A 181 10.19 5.05 -12.29
C HIS A 181 11.71 5.05 -12.03
N HIS A 182 12.26 6.19 -11.62
CA HIS A 182 13.67 6.27 -11.19
C HIS A 182 13.90 5.35 -9.99
N ASN A 183 13.10 5.48 -8.93
CA ASN A 183 13.21 4.65 -7.73
C ASN A 183 13.01 3.15 -8.04
N GLY A 184 12.01 2.81 -8.86
CA GLY A 184 11.73 1.45 -9.28
C GLY A 184 12.86 0.80 -10.08
N SER A 185 13.67 1.60 -10.81
CA SER A 185 14.81 1.09 -11.57
C SER A 185 15.88 0.44 -10.68
N PHE A 186 15.96 0.82 -9.42
CA PHE A 186 16.85 0.26 -8.41
C PHE A 186 16.23 -0.90 -7.62
N SER A 187 14.96 -1.22 -7.84
CA SER A 187 14.26 -2.26 -7.08
C SER A 187 14.25 -3.61 -7.83
N PRO A 188 15.00 -4.63 -7.36
CA PRO A 188 15.12 -5.90 -8.09
C PRO A 188 13.82 -6.70 -8.14
N LYS A 189 12.88 -6.42 -7.22
CA LYS A 189 11.58 -7.08 -7.14
C LYS A 189 10.45 -6.28 -7.81
N ALA A 190 10.74 -5.08 -8.34
CA ALA A 190 9.75 -4.26 -9.04
C ALA A 190 9.36 -4.86 -10.41
N HIS A 191 8.10 -4.67 -10.78
CA HIS A 191 7.56 -5.04 -12.08
C HIS A 191 8.22 -4.22 -13.21
N PHE A 192 8.27 -2.91 -13.05
CA PHE A 192 8.88 -2.00 -14.02
C PHE A 192 10.20 -1.44 -13.48
N GLN A 193 11.31 -1.82 -14.11
CA GLN A 193 12.67 -1.46 -13.70
C GLN A 193 13.35 -0.56 -14.73
N ARG A 194 12.63 0.41 -15.27
CA ARG A 194 13.18 1.34 -16.26
C ARG A 194 12.82 2.77 -15.94
N GLU A 195 13.74 3.66 -16.22
CA GLU A 195 13.48 5.10 -16.18
C GLU A 195 12.60 5.55 -17.34
N ILE A 196 11.89 6.64 -17.12
CA ILE A 196 11.09 7.34 -18.14
C ILE A 196 11.35 8.85 -18.05
N THR A 197 10.99 9.57 -19.11
CA THR A 197 11.09 11.04 -19.12
C THR A 197 9.73 11.70 -18.97
N ILE A 198 9.74 12.98 -18.58
CA ILE A 198 8.52 13.81 -18.51
C ILE A 198 7.80 13.80 -19.86
N GLU A 199 8.52 13.92 -20.97
CA GLU A 199 7.97 13.92 -22.32
C GLU A 199 7.29 12.61 -22.66
N GLN A 200 7.84 11.46 -22.23
CA GLN A 200 7.20 10.16 -22.40
C GLN A 200 5.87 10.10 -21.64
N VAL A 201 5.81 10.62 -20.42
CA VAL A 201 4.56 10.66 -19.63
C VAL A 201 3.52 11.57 -20.28
N LEU A 202 3.93 12.77 -20.69
CA LEU A 202 3.03 13.76 -21.29
C LEU A 202 2.45 13.32 -22.64
N ASN A 203 3.23 12.57 -23.43
CA ASN A 203 2.83 12.07 -24.75
C ASN A 203 2.22 10.66 -24.72
N ALA A 204 2.04 10.06 -23.54
CA ALA A 204 1.43 8.74 -23.41
C ALA A 204 -0.05 8.75 -23.80
N PRO A 205 -0.59 7.63 -24.30
CA PRO A 205 -2.02 7.51 -24.57
C PRO A 205 -2.85 7.85 -23.34
N ILE A 206 -3.90 8.64 -23.54
CA ILE A 206 -4.85 8.99 -22.47
C ILE A 206 -5.72 7.78 -22.14
N ILE A 207 -5.83 7.47 -20.85
CA ILE A 207 -6.72 6.43 -20.32
C ILE A 207 -8.03 7.05 -19.84
N ALA A 208 -7.95 8.09 -19.00
CA ALA A 208 -9.08 8.90 -18.57
C ALA A 208 -8.55 10.33 -18.29
N TRP A 209 -8.90 11.27 -19.14
CA TRP A 209 -8.32 12.62 -19.07
C TRP A 209 -8.43 13.25 -17.66
N PRO A 210 -7.36 13.79 -17.07
CA PRO A 210 -6.04 14.05 -17.63
C PRO A 210 -5.02 12.90 -17.49
N LEU A 211 -5.42 11.73 -17.00
CA LEU A 211 -4.53 10.61 -16.72
C LEU A 211 -4.21 9.81 -17.98
N GLY A 212 -2.92 9.65 -18.27
CA GLY A 212 -2.39 8.80 -19.33
C GLY A 212 -1.91 7.45 -18.80
N LEU A 213 -1.36 6.62 -19.70
CA LEU A 213 -0.88 5.26 -19.38
C LEU A 213 0.15 5.25 -18.24
N PHE A 214 1.08 6.22 -18.21
CA PHE A 214 2.08 6.28 -17.15
C PHE A 214 1.54 6.82 -15.84
N ASP A 215 0.39 7.48 -15.83
CA ASP A 215 -0.27 7.92 -14.60
C ASP A 215 -0.97 6.79 -13.84
N CYS A 216 -1.13 5.62 -14.45
CA CYS A 216 -1.84 4.46 -13.90
C CYS A 216 -0.84 3.37 -13.51
N CYS A 217 -1.06 2.68 -12.38
CA CYS A 217 -0.29 1.49 -12.04
C CYS A 217 -0.59 0.34 -13.01
N GLY A 218 0.36 -0.58 -13.15
CA GLY A 218 0.16 -1.81 -13.91
C GLY A 218 -0.55 -2.88 -13.07
N VAL A 219 -1.28 -3.76 -13.75
CA VAL A 219 -1.84 -4.96 -13.12
C VAL A 219 -0.70 -5.95 -12.88
N SER A 220 -0.54 -6.40 -11.64
CA SER A 220 0.56 -7.25 -11.21
C SER A 220 0.07 -8.39 -10.33
N ASP A 221 0.79 -9.50 -10.37
CA ASP A 221 0.71 -10.61 -9.45
C ASP A 221 1.80 -10.50 -8.40
N GLY A 222 1.57 -11.03 -7.20
CA GLY A 222 2.60 -11.07 -6.17
C GLY A 222 2.07 -11.44 -4.79
N ALA A 223 3.00 -11.75 -3.89
CA ALA A 223 2.74 -12.03 -2.49
C ALA A 223 3.80 -11.39 -1.59
N ALA A 224 3.40 -11.06 -0.36
CA ALA A 224 4.31 -10.60 0.68
C ALA A 224 3.86 -11.15 2.04
N ALA A 225 4.81 -11.30 2.97
CA ALA A 225 4.58 -11.87 4.29
C ALA A 225 5.37 -11.15 5.37
N ALA A 226 4.82 -11.12 6.59
CA ALA A 226 5.45 -10.55 7.78
C ALA A 226 5.23 -11.44 9.00
N ILE A 227 6.29 -11.66 9.77
CA ILE A 227 6.26 -12.39 11.03
C ILE A 227 6.29 -11.39 12.17
N LEU A 228 5.28 -11.49 13.03
CA LEU A 228 5.09 -10.61 14.17
C LEU A 228 5.26 -11.37 15.47
N VAL A 229 5.92 -10.73 16.42
CA VAL A 229 6.15 -11.27 17.76
C VAL A 229 5.86 -10.19 18.80
N ARG A 230 5.72 -10.60 20.06
CA ARG A 230 5.62 -9.68 21.19
C ARG A 230 6.85 -8.77 21.26
N GLY A 231 6.64 -7.48 21.49
CA GLY A 231 7.70 -6.48 21.54
C GLY A 231 8.77 -6.78 22.61
N ASP A 232 8.36 -7.26 23.78
CA ASP A 232 9.25 -7.64 24.88
C ASP A 232 10.17 -8.83 24.56
N LYS A 233 9.78 -9.67 23.58
CA LYS A 233 10.56 -10.82 23.12
C LYS A 233 11.30 -10.58 21.79
N ALA A 234 11.06 -9.47 21.10
CA ALA A 234 11.53 -9.24 19.74
C ALA A 234 13.05 -9.34 19.60
N ARG A 235 13.78 -8.83 20.58
CA ARG A 235 15.26 -8.85 20.58
C ARG A 235 15.88 -10.24 20.80
N SER A 236 15.09 -11.24 21.22
CA SER A 236 15.55 -12.63 21.26
C SER A 236 15.52 -13.31 19.89
N PHE A 237 14.75 -12.78 18.94
CA PHE A 237 14.72 -13.28 17.55
C PHE A 237 15.78 -12.63 16.70
N ARG A 238 15.97 -11.30 16.86
CA ARG A 238 16.96 -10.55 16.09
C ARG A 238 17.40 -9.29 16.82
N LYS A 239 18.60 -8.80 16.50
CA LYS A 239 19.18 -7.59 17.11
C LYS A 239 18.53 -6.27 16.65
N ASP A 240 17.89 -6.28 15.47
CA ASP A 240 17.32 -5.16 14.74
C ASP A 240 15.81 -5.35 14.41
N PRO A 241 14.96 -5.70 15.40
CA PRO A 241 13.52 -5.85 15.16
C PRO A 241 12.89 -4.49 14.87
N ILE A 242 11.82 -4.49 14.09
CA ILE A 242 11.08 -3.25 13.75
C ILE A 242 9.79 -3.22 14.54
N PHE A 243 9.68 -2.23 15.44
CA PHE A 243 8.53 -2.11 16.32
C PHE A 243 7.37 -1.38 15.63
N VAL A 244 6.17 -1.87 15.88
CA VAL A 244 4.94 -1.21 15.51
C VAL A 244 4.73 0.01 16.41
N LYS A 245 4.57 1.19 15.80
CA LYS A 245 4.28 2.44 16.51
C LYS A 245 2.81 2.83 16.42
N ALA A 246 2.16 2.52 15.28
CA ALA A 246 0.73 2.70 15.06
C ALA A 246 0.23 1.80 13.93
N LEU A 247 -1.03 1.36 14.04
CA LEU A 247 -1.76 0.63 13.00
C LEU A 247 -3.22 1.12 12.97
N GLN A 248 -3.52 2.04 12.08
CA GLN A 248 -4.86 2.64 12.01
C GLN A 248 -5.55 2.32 10.68
N ILE A 249 -6.87 2.20 10.75
CA ILE A 249 -7.72 2.06 9.58
C ILE A 249 -8.94 2.98 9.72
N ALA A 250 -9.36 3.61 8.63
CA ALA A 250 -10.56 4.40 8.55
C ALA A 250 -11.38 4.00 7.31
N VAL A 251 -12.68 3.87 7.49
CA VAL A 251 -13.61 3.52 6.41
C VAL A 251 -14.59 4.66 6.21
N GLY A 252 -14.70 5.16 4.98
CA GLY A 252 -15.65 6.20 4.61
C GLY A 252 -17.06 5.65 4.38
N TRP A 253 -18.06 6.50 4.57
CA TRP A 253 -19.47 6.14 4.35
C TRP A 253 -19.96 6.43 2.92
N GLN A 254 -19.05 6.50 1.97
CA GLN A 254 -19.32 6.80 0.54
C GLN A 254 -19.85 8.22 0.30
N GLU A 255 -19.34 9.19 1.05
CA GLU A 255 -19.77 10.58 0.97
C GLU A 255 -19.70 11.16 -0.45
N GLY A 256 -18.67 10.82 -1.23
CA GLY A 256 -18.52 11.31 -2.60
C GLY A 256 -19.64 10.91 -3.55
N TYR A 257 -20.34 9.82 -3.24
CA TYR A 257 -21.49 9.36 -4.05
C TYR A 257 -22.84 9.88 -3.55
N MET A 258 -22.87 10.35 -2.32
CA MET A 258 -24.12 10.76 -1.65
C MET A 258 -24.23 12.27 -1.45
N ASN A 259 -23.11 12.98 -1.50
CA ASN A 259 -23.04 14.42 -1.25
C ASN A 259 -22.57 15.18 -2.50
N PRO A 260 -23.45 15.93 -3.19
CA PRO A 260 -23.05 16.73 -4.36
C PRO A 260 -22.00 17.80 -4.07
N GLN A 261 -21.79 18.15 -2.79
CA GLN A 261 -20.80 19.13 -2.33
C GLN A 261 -19.48 18.46 -1.87
N HIS A 262 -19.28 17.18 -2.20
CA HIS A 262 -18.06 16.48 -1.82
C HIS A 262 -16.82 17.15 -2.40
N ASP A 263 -15.80 17.33 -1.55
CA ASP A 263 -14.51 17.86 -1.98
C ASP A 263 -13.63 16.76 -2.55
N TRP A 264 -13.62 16.62 -3.86
CA TRP A 264 -12.85 15.63 -4.60
C TRP A 264 -11.32 15.88 -4.58
N THR A 265 -10.84 16.89 -3.85
CA THR A 265 -9.40 17.19 -3.75
C THR A 265 -8.76 16.64 -2.47
N MET A 266 -9.48 15.78 -1.76
CA MET A 266 -9.10 15.22 -0.47
C MET A 266 -9.67 13.81 -0.32
N VAL A 267 -8.91 12.94 0.31
CA VAL A 267 -9.38 11.65 0.85
C VAL A 267 -9.53 11.78 2.35
N LYS A 268 -10.75 12.03 2.83
CA LYS A 268 -11.01 12.26 4.26
C LYS A 268 -10.56 11.10 5.15
N GLU A 269 -10.70 9.89 4.65
CA GLU A 269 -10.27 8.66 5.32
C GLU A 269 -8.75 8.64 5.54
N THR A 270 -7.97 9.12 4.57
CA THR A 270 -6.51 9.30 4.71
C THR A 270 -6.18 10.26 5.84
N TYR A 271 -6.82 11.42 5.83
CA TYR A 271 -6.62 12.43 6.87
C TYR A 271 -6.96 11.91 8.27
N GLN A 272 -8.11 11.23 8.42
CA GLN A 272 -8.56 10.68 9.71
C GLN A 272 -7.65 9.52 10.20
N ALA A 273 -7.30 8.58 9.31
CA ALA A 273 -6.38 7.50 9.64
C ALA A 273 -5.00 8.04 10.00
N GLY A 274 -4.51 9.06 9.27
CA GLY A 274 -3.26 9.74 9.56
C GLY A 274 -3.25 10.39 10.95
N LEU A 275 -4.26 11.18 11.28
CA LEU A 275 -4.39 11.80 12.62
C LEU A 275 -4.40 10.75 13.73
N ALA A 276 -5.16 9.68 13.56
CA ALA A 276 -5.23 8.59 14.54
C ALA A 276 -3.87 7.89 14.70
N ALA A 277 -3.16 7.62 13.59
CA ALA A 277 -1.83 7.01 13.62
C ALA A 277 -0.79 7.91 14.26
N TYR A 278 -0.82 9.21 13.99
CA TYR A 278 0.08 10.18 14.62
C TYR A 278 -0.16 10.27 16.14
N ALA A 279 -1.43 10.32 16.55
CA ALA A 279 -1.78 10.33 17.97
C ALA A 279 -1.29 9.05 18.68
N GLU A 280 -1.46 7.88 18.06
CA GLU A 280 -1.02 6.59 18.60
C GLU A 280 0.51 6.49 18.69
N ALA A 281 1.23 6.92 17.64
CA ALA A 281 2.68 6.95 17.62
C ALA A 281 3.30 8.06 18.50
N GLY A 282 2.53 9.09 18.86
CA GLY A 282 2.99 10.26 19.60
C GLY A 282 3.66 11.31 18.70
N ILE A 283 3.34 11.34 17.40
CA ILE A 283 3.86 12.29 16.40
C ILE A 283 3.05 13.57 16.45
N LYS A 284 3.72 14.71 16.48
CA LYS A 284 3.10 16.05 16.50
C LYS A 284 3.31 16.82 15.20
N ASN A 285 4.41 16.58 14.53
CA ASN A 285 4.75 17.19 13.25
C ASN A 285 5.19 16.11 12.26
N PRO A 286 4.23 15.50 11.52
CA PRO A 286 4.54 14.38 10.62
C PRO A 286 5.58 14.73 9.56
N ARG A 287 5.58 15.97 9.03
CA ARG A 287 6.57 16.44 8.06
C ARG A 287 8.02 16.28 8.55
N ASN A 288 8.27 16.51 9.82
CA ASN A 288 9.61 16.51 10.39
C ASN A 288 9.97 15.21 11.13
N GLU A 289 8.97 14.45 11.55
CA GLU A 289 9.18 13.26 12.37
C GLU A 289 9.15 11.95 11.59
N ILE A 290 8.38 11.91 10.47
CA ILE A 290 8.43 10.79 9.51
C ILE A 290 9.67 10.96 8.65
N SER A 291 10.50 9.95 8.57
CA SER A 291 11.76 10.00 7.81
C SER A 291 11.63 9.45 6.38
N MET A 292 10.57 8.71 6.10
CA MET A 292 10.27 8.12 4.80
C MET A 292 8.85 7.56 4.78
N ALA A 293 8.26 7.45 3.59
CA ALA A 293 6.93 6.87 3.44
C ALA A 293 6.77 6.04 2.17
N GLU A 294 5.96 4.99 2.24
CA GLU A 294 5.38 4.30 1.10
C GLU A 294 3.90 4.65 1.05
N VAL A 295 3.46 5.36 0.02
CA VAL A 295 2.08 5.82 -0.10
C VAL A 295 1.41 5.25 -1.35
N HIS A 296 0.09 5.19 -1.32
CA HIS A 296 -0.72 4.63 -2.40
C HIS A 296 -0.70 5.52 -3.63
N ASP A 297 -0.01 5.10 -4.67
CA ASP A 297 0.15 5.79 -5.96
C ASP A 297 -0.44 4.98 -7.13
N CYS A 298 -1.60 4.34 -6.90
CA CYS A 298 -2.28 3.62 -7.99
C CYS A 298 -2.54 4.53 -9.22
N PHE A 299 -2.66 5.83 -8.97
CA PHE A 299 -2.65 6.90 -9.98
C PHE A 299 -1.77 8.05 -9.48
N SER A 300 -1.13 8.78 -10.39
CA SER A 300 -0.22 9.87 -10.05
C SER A 300 -0.84 10.96 -9.17
N ILE A 301 -2.11 11.30 -9.40
CA ILE A 301 -2.84 12.28 -8.59
C ILE A 301 -3.06 11.82 -7.15
N THR A 302 -3.19 10.52 -6.94
CA THR A 302 -3.40 9.97 -5.60
C THR A 302 -2.20 10.29 -4.71
N GLU A 303 -0.99 10.12 -5.21
CA GLU A 303 0.23 10.43 -4.47
C GLU A 303 0.29 11.91 -4.10
N ALA A 304 -0.02 12.82 -5.04
CA ALA A 304 -0.05 14.26 -4.79
C ALA A 304 -1.04 14.66 -3.68
N VAL A 305 -2.25 14.11 -3.71
CA VAL A 305 -3.28 14.39 -2.70
C VAL A 305 -2.91 13.81 -1.34
N ILE A 306 -2.31 12.61 -1.32
CA ILE A 306 -1.89 11.96 -0.07
C ILE A 306 -0.77 12.74 0.65
N TYR A 307 0.14 13.40 -0.06
CA TYR A 307 1.13 14.28 0.57
C TYR A 307 0.47 15.35 1.45
N GLU A 308 -0.64 15.90 0.97
CA GLU A 308 -1.42 16.92 1.68
C GLU A 308 -2.29 16.31 2.79
N ASP A 309 -2.94 15.18 2.52
CA ASP A 309 -3.80 14.50 3.48
C ASP A 309 -3.02 13.96 4.69
N LEU A 310 -1.80 13.49 4.48
CA LEU A 310 -0.87 13.07 5.54
C LEU A 310 -0.09 14.24 6.16
N GLN A 311 -0.39 15.49 5.79
CA GLN A 311 0.26 16.69 6.32
C GLN A 311 1.78 16.71 6.09
N PHE A 312 2.25 16.09 5.00
CA PHE A 312 3.63 16.22 4.54
C PHE A 312 3.88 17.56 3.87
N THR A 313 2.80 18.17 3.36
CA THR A 313 2.77 19.56 2.88
C THR A 313 1.40 20.19 3.19
N ARG A 314 1.30 21.50 3.01
CA ARG A 314 0.03 22.24 3.13
C ARG A 314 -0.95 21.88 2.00
N ARG A 315 -2.23 22.13 2.19
CA ARG A 315 -3.24 22.01 1.12
C ARG A 315 -2.89 22.89 -0.07
N GLY A 316 -2.91 22.29 -1.27
CA GLY A 316 -2.49 22.92 -2.53
C GLY A 316 -0.98 23.11 -2.68
N GLY A 317 -0.19 22.52 -1.78
CA GLY A 317 1.27 22.65 -1.79
C GLY A 317 2.01 21.55 -2.54
N ALA A 318 1.33 20.48 -2.97
CA ALA A 318 2.00 19.33 -3.57
C ALA A 318 2.86 19.71 -4.78
N ARG A 319 2.39 20.64 -5.64
CA ARG A 319 3.16 21.08 -6.80
C ARG A 319 4.52 21.68 -6.40
N GLU A 320 4.52 22.60 -5.45
CA GLU A 320 5.74 23.28 -4.99
C GLU A 320 6.76 22.28 -4.44
N GLU A 321 6.30 21.32 -3.64
CA GLU A 321 7.15 20.30 -3.05
C GLU A 321 7.68 19.29 -4.08
N VAL A 322 6.85 18.92 -5.06
CA VAL A 322 7.27 18.07 -6.18
C VAL A 322 8.31 18.81 -7.06
N ASP A 323 8.10 20.10 -7.31
CA ASP A 323 9.04 20.92 -8.07
C ASP A 323 10.38 21.11 -7.32
N ALA A 324 10.35 21.17 -6.00
CA ALA A 324 11.53 21.25 -5.15
C ALA A 324 12.28 19.91 -4.98
N GLY A 325 11.72 18.78 -5.42
CA GLY A 325 12.32 17.46 -5.24
C GLY A 325 12.23 16.91 -3.82
N THR A 326 11.34 17.45 -2.99
CA THR A 326 11.17 17.08 -1.58
C THR A 326 10.98 15.60 -1.35
N PHE A 327 10.22 14.93 -2.22
CA PHE A 327 9.82 13.53 -2.11
C PHE A 327 10.70 12.57 -2.94
N GLU A 328 11.76 13.06 -3.56
CA GLU A 328 12.74 12.24 -4.26
C GLU A 328 13.53 11.36 -3.28
N LEU A 329 14.18 10.31 -3.79
CA LEU A 329 14.96 9.36 -2.97
C LEU A 329 16.02 10.07 -2.09
N THR A 330 16.58 11.15 -2.58
CA THR A 330 17.57 11.98 -1.87
C THR A 330 16.98 13.26 -1.28
N GLY A 331 15.66 13.43 -1.40
CA GLY A 331 14.93 14.59 -0.90
C GLY A 331 14.81 14.62 0.62
N GLU A 332 14.11 15.62 1.11
CA GLU A 332 13.93 15.84 2.55
C GLU A 332 13.02 14.78 3.20
N LEU A 333 11.98 14.34 2.50
CA LEU A 333 11.08 13.25 2.92
C LEU A 333 10.88 12.28 1.75
N PRO A 334 11.75 11.29 1.58
CA PRO A 334 11.63 10.32 0.49
C PRO A 334 10.31 9.56 0.53
N VAL A 335 9.64 9.47 -0.62
CA VAL A 335 8.37 8.75 -0.77
C VAL A 335 8.44 7.77 -1.94
N ASN A 336 7.91 6.55 -1.72
CA ASN A 336 7.87 5.46 -2.69
C ASN A 336 9.29 5.11 -3.21
N MET A 337 10.18 4.79 -2.25
CA MET A 337 11.59 4.53 -2.51
C MET A 337 11.83 3.32 -3.40
N ASP A 338 10.91 2.37 -3.44
CA ASP A 338 10.99 1.17 -4.28
C ASP A 338 10.30 1.32 -5.65
N GLY A 339 9.72 2.51 -5.90
CA GLY A 339 8.98 2.84 -7.12
C GLY A 339 7.46 2.85 -6.94
N GLY A 340 6.96 2.62 -5.73
CA GLY A 340 5.54 2.66 -5.39
C GLY A 340 4.70 1.59 -6.11
N LEU A 341 3.39 1.73 -6.08
CA LEU A 341 2.47 0.84 -6.79
C LEU A 341 2.68 0.93 -8.31
N LYS A 342 3.09 2.11 -8.79
CA LYS A 342 3.35 2.34 -10.21
C LYS A 342 4.41 1.40 -10.75
N CYS A 343 5.53 1.27 -10.09
CA CYS A 343 6.67 0.52 -10.61
C CYS A 343 6.89 -0.81 -9.93
N PHE A 344 6.77 -0.86 -8.61
CA PHE A 344 6.89 -2.16 -7.92
C PHE A 344 5.74 -3.08 -8.34
N GLY A 345 4.53 -2.55 -8.45
CA GLY A 345 3.33 -3.27 -8.84
C GLY A 345 2.23 -3.19 -7.77
N HIS A 346 1.00 -3.56 -8.18
CA HIS A 346 -0.17 -3.45 -7.31
C HIS A 346 -1.03 -4.73 -7.31
N PRO A 347 -0.51 -5.87 -6.82
CA PRO A 347 -1.36 -7.00 -6.42
C PRO A 347 -2.18 -6.56 -5.20
N ILE A 348 -3.48 -6.39 -5.38
CA ILE A 348 -4.37 -5.72 -4.40
C ILE A 348 -4.19 -6.29 -3.00
N GLY A 349 -4.28 -7.61 -2.87
CA GLY A 349 -4.17 -8.30 -1.58
C GLY A 349 -2.75 -8.30 -0.96
N ALA A 350 -1.69 -7.94 -1.72
CA ALA A 350 -0.30 -8.00 -1.25
C ALA A 350 0.33 -6.63 -0.97
N THR A 351 -0.22 -5.56 -1.55
CA THR A 351 0.44 -4.25 -1.62
C THR A 351 0.85 -3.68 -0.25
N GLY A 352 -0.01 -3.76 0.76
CA GLY A 352 0.29 -3.19 2.08
C GLY A 352 1.49 -3.84 2.77
N LEU A 353 1.64 -5.16 2.63
CA LEU A 353 2.81 -5.87 3.15
C LEU A 353 4.07 -5.62 2.31
N ARG A 354 3.94 -5.42 0.98
CA ARG A 354 5.07 -5.01 0.14
C ARG A 354 5.60 -3.63 0.57
N MET A 355 4.72 -2.67 0.80
CA MET A 355 5.11 -1.34 1.30
C MET A 355 5.83 -1.46 2.64
N MET A 356 5.32 -2.28 3.54
CA MET A 356 5.98 -2.55 4.82
C MET A 356 7.34 -3.23 4.63
N TYR A 357 7.50 -4.12 3.63
CA TYR A 357 8.77 -4.75 3.30
C TYR A 357 9.85 -3.73 2.91
N GLU A 358 9.51 -2.71 2.11
CA GLU A 358 10.49 -1.65 1.79
C GLU A 358 10.87 -0.85 3.04
N ILE A 359 9.91 -0.39 3.84
CA ILE A 359 10.18 0.32 5.10
C ILE A 359 11.05 -0.53 6.05
N TYR A 360 10.75 -1.82 6.15
CA TYR A 360 11.51 -2.77 6.95
C TYR A 360 12.98 -2.87 6.48
N LYS A 361 13.22 -3.02 5.18
CA LYS A 361 14.59 -3.05 4.62
C LYS A 361 15.32 -1.71 4.81
N GLN A 362 14.63 -0.60 4.68
CA GLN A 362 15.20 0.74 4.88
C GLN A 362 15.70 0.93 6.33
N ILE A 363 14.88 0.60 7.33
CA ILE A 363 15.26 0.75 8.75
C ILE A 363 16.45 -0.16 9.11
N GLN A 364 16.53 -1.32 8.49
CA GLN A 364 17.64 -2.26 8.70
C GLN A 364 18.92 -1.90 7.92
N GLY A 365 18.91 -0.88 7.09
CA GLY A 365 20.05 -0.55 6.23
C GLY A 365 20.29 -1.55 5.09
N LYS A 366 19.24 -2.26 4.66
CA LYS A 366 19.29 -3.33 3.65
C LYS A 366 18.62 -2.97 2.32
N ALA A 367 18.29 -1.70 2.08
CA ALA A 367 17.61 -1.26 0.85
C ALA A 367 18.56 -1.07 -0.36
N GLY A 368 19.89 -1.23 -0.17
CA GLY A 368 20.88 -1.11 -1.25
C GLY A 368 20.90 0.30 -1.87
N PRO A 369 20.82 0.43 -3.21
CA PRO A 369 20.87 1.74 -3.86
C PRO A 369 19.73 2.70 -3.46
N ARG A 370 18.63 2.15 -2.95
CA ARG A 370 17.46 2.93 -2.49
C ARG A 370 17.57 3.40 -1.05
N GLN A 371 18.67 3.11 -0.37
CA GLN A 371 18.81 3.37 1.07
C GLN A 371 18.70 4.87 1.35
N VAL A 372 17.70 5.25 2.14
CA VAL A 372 17.54 6.62 2.64
C VAL A 372 18.53 6.93 3.76
N LYS A 373 18.85 8.20 3.92
CA LYS A 373 19.74 8.66 5.00
C LYS A 373 18.98 8.66 6.33
N HIS A 374 19.57 8.07 7.37
CA HIS A 374 19.07 8.10 8.74
C HIS A 374 17.60 7.68 8.91
N PRO A 375 17.18 6.49 8.42
CA PRO A 375 15.81 6.02 8.57
C PRO A 375 15.48 5.81 10.05
N LYS A 376 14.38 6.43 10.50
CA LYS A 376 13.90 6.31 11.89
C LYS A 376 12.45 5.81 11.91
N LEU A 377 11.51 6.65 11.54
CA LEU A 377 10.11 6.31 11.46
C LEU A 377 9.70 6.20 9.99
N GLY A 378 9.18 5.06 9.62
CA GLY A 378 8.60 4.83 8.30
C GLY A 378 7.09 4.73 8.38
N LEU A 379 6.41 5.32 7.40
CA LEU A 379 4.96 5.30 7.27
C LEU A 379 4.56 4.52 6.03
N THR A 380 3.53 3.66 6.15
CA THR A 380 2.85 3.08 4.98
C THR A 380 1.40 3.54 4.94
N HIS A 381 0.90 3.84 3.74
CA HIS A 381 -0.47 4.28 3.49
C HIS A 381 -1.10 3.50 2.34
N ASN A 382 -2.22 2.82 2.58
CA ASN A 382 -3.01 2.16 1.54
C ASN A 382 -4.43 2.72 1.46
N LEU A 383 -4.90 2.90 0.22
CA LEU A 383 -6.25 3.31 -0.10
C LEU A 383 -6.95 2.20 -0.86
N GLY A 384 -7.93 1.54 -0.24
CA GLY A 384 -8.81 0.56 -0.86
C GLY A 384 -10.10 1.23 -1.33
N GLY A 385 -10.48 1.00 -2.58
CA GLY A 385 -11.66 1.63 -3.17
C GLY A 385 -11.33 2.84 -4.05
N THR A 386 -12.19 3.83 -4.02
CA THR A 386 -12.09 5.02 -4.89
C THR A 386 -12.27 6.31 -4.10
N PRO A 387 -11.81 7.45 -4.61
CA PRO A 387 -12.11 8.75 -4.01
C PRO A 387 -13.60 8.91 -3.76
N GLY A 388 -13.96 9.44 -2.61
CA GLY A 388 -15.35 9.62 -2.19
C GLY A 388 -15.95 8.46 -1.39
N GLY A 389 -15.23 7.35 -1.25
CA GLY A 389 -15.63 6.22 -0.40
C GLY A 389 -14.54 5.16 -0.36
N ALA A 390 -13.63 5.27 0.59
CA ALA A 390 -12.46 4.43 0.68
C ALA A 390 -12.31 3.75 2.04
N THR A 391 -11.57 2.66 2.05
CA THR A 391 -10.96 2.10 3.25
C THR A 391 -9.48 2.46 3.23
N VAL A 392 -9.01 3.19 4.23
CA VAL A 392 -7.62 3.64 4.28
C VAL A 392 -6.94 3.08 5.52
N SER A 393 -5.75 2.52 5.32
CA SER A 393 -4.85 2.15 6.40
C SER A 393 -3.63 3.08 6.44
N VAL A 394 -3.21 3.46 7.66
CA VAL A 394 -1.95 4.15 7.94
C VAL A 394 -1.21 3.37 9.03
N SER A 395 -0.02 2.89 8.70
CA SER A 395 0.84 2.17 9.64
C SER A 395 2.14 2.94 9.85
N ILE A 396 2.64 2.99 11.08
CA ILE A 396 3.92 3.61 11.42
C ILE A 396 4.76 2.60 12.18
N VAL A 397 6.00 2.46 11.74
CA VAL A 397 6.98 1.53 12.35
C VAL A 397 8.33 2.22 12.54
N GLY A 398 9.14 1.67 13.45
CA GLY A 398 10.48 2.20 13.71
C GLY A 398 11.31 1.25 14.59
N PRO A 399 12.57 1.60 14.89
CA PRO A 399 13.46 0.83 15.75
C PRO A 399 13.02 0.77 17.20
#